data_9f3b4bd3e92dc4b68b2559436caf2aa9
#
_entry.id   9f3b4bd3e92dc4b68b2559436caf2aa9
#
_cell.length_a   1.000
_cell.length_b   1.000
_cell.length_c   1.000
_cell.angle_alpha   90.00
_cell.angle_beta   90.00
_cell.angle_gamma   90.00
#
_symmetry.space_group_name_H-M   'P 1'
#
loop_
_entity.id
_entity.type
_entity.pdbx_description
1 polymer ?
#
loop_
_entity_poly.entity_id
_entity_poly.type
_entity_poly.pdbx_seq_one_letter_code
_entity_poly.pdbx_strand_id
1 'polypeptide(L)'
;MSTSTKMTVLTNVFNEEYLLPFWLEHHKKIFDHGIIVDYRSTDRSMEICKAICPTWTIITSKNEKFGAFDIDKEFVELENEIEGIKIVLNTTEFLCSVTPIKSIFQNLPSPISLSVNQISPYSLRADFYPNSLQELFRSLLRPDVMFAYSRGARHIHNHKNGNYTVGRHLTHHPMHMVNDIFIFWFGRYPFNPSVEKRILQIKQNIPESDFRADMSVHHLIPQSELYPDLQMRYKYAIPLKVLNFIAYHYLLSYR
;
A
#
# COMPACT_ATOMS: atom_id res chain seq x y z
N MET A 1 -27.81 -11.75 16.72
CA MET A 1 -26.75 -10.73 16.83
C MET A 1 -25.89 -10.87 15.60
N SER A 2 -25.85 -9.87 14.71
CA SER A 2 -24.98 -9.90 13.54
C SER A 2 -23.54 -9.77 14.04
N THR A 3 -22.76 -10.84 13.95
CA THR A 3 -21.31 -10.76 14.19
C THR A 3 -20.73 -9.81 13.15
N SER A 4 -20.21 -8.67 13.60
CA SER A 4 -19.54 -7.71 12.72
C SER A 4 -18.44 -8.42 11.96
N THR A 5 -18.51 -8.42 10.64
CA THR A 5 -17.50 -9.04 9.78
C THR A 5 -16.13 -8.44 10.07
N LYS A 6 -15.17 -9.27 10.47
CA LYS A 6 -13.79 -8.84 10.80
C LYS A 6 -13.09 -8.35 9.54
N MET A 7 -12.30 -7.28 9.65
CA MET A 7 -11.45 -6.75 8.59
C MET A 7 -9.97 -6.91 8.96
N THR A 8 -9.20 -7.56 8.09
CA THR A 8 -7.76 -7.80 8.31
C THR A 8 -6.93 -7.24 7.15
N VAL A 9 -5.86 -6.51 7.49
CA VAL A 9 -4.85 -6.09 6.51
C VAL A 9 -3.59 -6.96 6.66
N LEU A 10 -3.01 -7.33 5.53
CA LEU A 10 -1.71 -8.02 5.48
C LEU A 10 -0.70 -7.10 4.79
N THR A 11 0.55 -7.11 5.27
CA THR A 11 1.63 -6.33 4.65
C THR A 11 2.99 -7.02 4.83
N ASN A 12 3.87 -6.85 3.84
CA ASN A 12 5.29 -7.22 3.97
C ASN A 12 6.12 -6.00 4.35
N VAL A 13 7.11 -6.21 5.22
CA VAL A 13 7.98 -5.15 5.73
C VAL A 13 9.43 -5.56 5.58
N PHE A 14 10.26 -4.65 5.05
CA PHE A 14 11.71 -4.73 5.10
C PHE A 14 12.30 -3.33 5.20
N ASN A 15 12.80 -2.95 6.38
CA ASN A 15 13.44 -1.66 6.64
C ASN A 15 12.58 -0.46 6.22
N GLU A 16 11.37 -0.36 6.75
CA GLU A 16 10.35 0.64 6.41
C GLU A 16 10.16 1.71 7.52
N GLU A 17 11.14 1.89 8.41
CA GLU A 17 11.01 2.76 9.59
C GLU A 17 10.52 4.18 9.27
N TYR A 18 10.67 4.66 8.03
CA TYR A 18 10.26 6.00 7.63
C TYR A 18 8.75 6.14 7.38
N LEU A 19 8.14 5.29 6.54
CA LEU A 19 6.71 5.38 6.20
C LEU A 19 5.82 4.54 7.12
N LEU A 20 6.36 3.49 7.70
CA LEU A 20 5.64 2.53 8.51
C LEU A 20 4.87 3.15 9.70
N PRO A 21 5.39 4.15 10.45
CA PRO A 21 4.64 4.80 11.51
C PRO A 21 3.32 5.41 11.01
N PHE A 22 3.34 6.11 9.88
CA PHE A 22 2.16 6.73 9.28
C PHE A 22 1.20 5.67 8.75
N TRP A 23 1.72 4.62 8.14
CA TRP A 23 0.94 3.50 7.62
C TRP A 23 0.17 2.78 8.72
N LEU A 24 0.83 2.48 9.83
CA LEU A 24 0.23 1.84 11.00
C LEU A 24 -0.82 2.74 11.67
N GLU A 25 -0.50 4.03 11.89
CA GLU A 25 -1.43 5.01 12.47
C GLU A 25 -2.68 5.22 11.61
N HIS A 26 -2.57 5.07 10.30
CA HIS A 26 -3.69 5.14 9.37
C HIS A 26 -4.55 3.87 9.43
N HIS A 27 -3.91 2.71 9.24
CA HIS A 27 -4.64 1.47 9.03
C HIS A 27 -5.22 0.85 10.33
N LYS A 28 -4.64 1.13 11.50
CA LYS A 28 -5.23 0.69 12.79
C LYS A 28 -6.61 1.29 13.07
N LYS A 29 -7.01 2.35 12.35
CA LYS A 29 -8.34 2.96 12.44
C LYS A 29 -9.35 2.31 11.49
N ILE A 30 -8.89 1.56 10.51
CA ILE A 30 -9.69 0.94 9.44
C ILE A 30 -9.90 -0.54 9.71
N PHE A 31 -8.84 -1.24 10.13
CA PHE A 31 -8.81 -2.68 10.28
C PHE A 31 -8.90 -3.12 11.73
N ASP A 32 -9.65 -4.19 11.98
CA ASP A 32 -9.76 -4.80 13.30
C ASP A 32 -8.47 -5.55 13.68
N HIS A 33 -7.68 -5.99 12.68
CA HIS A 33 -6.43 -6.72 12.86
C HIS A 33 -5.47 -6.49 11.70
N GLY A 34 -4.17 -6.67 11.95
CA GLY A 34 -3.14 -6.67 10.94
C GLY A 34 -2.18 -7.85 11.09
N ILE A 35 -1.69 -8.37 9.97
CA ILE A 35 -0.61 -9.34 9.89
C ILE A 35 0.56 -8.70 9.17
N ILE A 36 1.68 -8.56 9.89
CA ILE A 36 2.91 -7.96 9.42
C ILE A 36 3.91 -9.08 9.17
N VAL A 37 4.28 -9.27 7.91
CA VAL A 37 5.29 -10.25 7.49
C VAL A 37 6.64 -9.56 7.40
N ASP A 38 7.51 -9.79 8.37
CA ASP A 38 8.83 -9.18 8.44
C ASP A 38 9.87 -9.99 7.65
N TYR A 39 10.47 -9.35 6.67
CA TYR A 39 11.58 -9.89 5.87
C TYR A 39 12.94 -9.60 6.51
N ARG A 40 13.07 -9.81 7.83
CA ARG A 40 14.29 -9.63 8.61
C ARG A 40 14.80 -8.19 8.60
N SER A 41 13.91 -7.26 8.92
CA SER A 41 14.26 -5.83 9.08
C SER A 41 15.36 -5.66 10.12
N THR A 42 16.32 -4.80 9.81
CA THR A 42 17.48 -4.47 10.67
C THR A 42 17.40 -3.04 11.24
N ASP A 43 16.39 -2.28 10.82
CA ASP A 43 16.06 -0.94 11.32
C ASP A 43 15.03 -1.03 12.47
N ARG A 44 14.42 0.09 12.81
CA ARG A 44 13.43 0.17 13.88
C ARG A 44 12.01 -0.30 13.49
N SER A 45 11.81 -0.88 12.30
CA SER A 45 10.48 -1.25 11.81
C SER A 45 9.71 -2.13 12.79
N MET A 46 10.31 -3.17 13.33
CA MET A 46 9.63 -4.09 14.25
C MET A 46 9.37 -3.50 15.63
N GLU A 47 10.22 -2.60 16.12
CA GLU A 47 9.98 -1.81 17.33
C GLU A 47 8.75 -0.91 17.14
N ILE A 48 8.67 -0.22 16.00
CA ILE A 48 7.56 0.66 15.62
C ILE A 48 6.24 -0.12 15.52
N CYS A 49 6.24 -1.29 14.89
CA CYS A 49 5.06 -2.14 14.81
C CYS A 49 4.51 -2.51 16.19
N LYS A 50 5.37 -2.95 17.09
CA LYS A 50 4.99 -3.33 18.46
C LYS A 50 4.48 -2.14 19.28
N ALA A 51 5.05 -0.95 19.06
CA ALA A 51 4.65 0.26 19.78
C ALA A 51 3.28 0.79 19.32
N ILE A 52 3.01 0.79 18.00
CA ILE A 52 1.80 1.41 17.44
C ILE A 52 0.63 0.42 17.36
N CYS A 53 0.90 -0.84 17.05
CA CYS A 53 -0.10 -1.89 16.87
C CYS A 53 0.25 -3.14 17.71
N PRO A 54 0.27 -3.05 19.05
CA PRO A 54 0.73 -4.14 19.92
C PRO A 54 -0.13 -5.42 19.84
N THR A 55 -1.36 -5.31 19.32
CA THR A 55 -2.29 -6.44 19.16
C THR A 55 -2.25 -7.08 17.76
N TRP A 56 -1.49 -6.49 16.83
CA TRP A 56 -1.33 -7.07 15.51
C TRP A 56 -0.31 -8.19 15.52
N THR A 57 -0.50 -9.16 14.63
CA THR A 57 0.41 -10.30 14.51
C THR A 57 1.64 -9.91 13.70
N ILE A 58 2.83 -10.16 14.25
CA ILE A 58 4.10 -10.02 13.54
C ILE A 58 4.68 -11.41 13.35
N ILE A 59 4.97 -11.77 12.10
CA ILE A 59 5.63 -13.04 11.75
C ILE A 59 6.87 -12.76 10.92
N THR A 60 7.90 -13.57 11.10
CA THR A 60 9.06 -13.56 10.20
C THR A 60 8.72 -14.35 8.95
N SER A 61 8.99 -13.77 7.77
CA SER A 61 8.77 -14.44 6.49
C SER A 61 9.53 -15.77 6.43
N LYS A 62 8.90 -16.78 5.81
CA LYS A 62 9.53 -18.04 5.46
C LYS A 62 10.60 -17.84 4.37
N ASN A 63 10.45 -16.80 3.55
CA ASN A 63 11.34 -16.47 2.45
C ASN A 63 12.46 -15.53 2.92
N GLU A 64 13.66 -15.72 2.41
CA GLU A 64 14.81 -14.85 2.75
C GLU A 64 14.81 -13.57 1.91
N LYS A 65 14.24 -13.62 0.71
CA LYS A 65 14.23 -12.52 -0.27
C LYS A 65 12.82 -12.20 -0.74
N PHE A 66 12.66 -11.01 -1.34
CA PHE A 66 11.44 -10.55 -1.98
C PHE A 66 11.25 -11.17 -3.37
N GLY A 67 11.09 -12.48 -3.47
CA GLY A 67 10.66 -13.13 -4.70
C GLY A 67 9.19 -12.83 -4.97
N ALA A 68 8.85 -12.34 -6.15
CA ALA A 68 7.48 -11.92 -6.47
C ALA A 68 6.48 -13.08 -6.30
N PHE A 69 6.82 -14.28 -6.79
CA PHE A 69 5.99 -15.47 -6.60
C PHE A 69 5.95 -15.94 -5.15
N ASP A 70 7.09 -15.90 -4.45
CA ASP A 70 7.20 -16.41 -3.09
C ASP A 70 6.40 -15.56 -2.10
N ILE A 71 6.44 -14.23 -2.27
CA ILE A 71 5.62 -13.29 -1.50
C ILE A 71 4.14 -13.57 -1.71
N ASP A 72 3.72 -13.69 -2.97
CA ASP A 72 2.30 -13.88 -3.29
C ASP A 72 1.79 -15.23 -2.76
N LYS A 73 2.60 -16.29 -2.85
CA LYS A 73 2.29 -17.60 -2.28
C LYS A 73 2.16 -17.53 -0.75
N GLU A 74 3.09 -16.85 -0.07
CA GLU A 74 3.04 -16.68 1.38
C GLU A 74 1.76 -15.94 1.81
N PHE A 75 1.36 -14.89 1.10
CA PHE A 75 0.12 -14.20 1.40
C PHE A 75 -1.13 -15.05 1.13
N VAL A 76 -1.16 -15.81 0.05
CA VAL A 76 -2.27 -16.74 -0.22
C VAL A 76 -2.40 -17.80 0.89
N GLU A 77 -1.27 -18.33 1.40
CA GLU A 77 -1.27 -19.26 2.53
C GLU A 77 -1.84 -18.59 3.81
N LEU A 78 -1.42 -17.37 4.11
CA LEU A 78 -1.92 -16.61 5.27
C LEU A 78 -3.42 -16.27 5.12
N GLU A 79 -3.85 -15.84 3.95
CA GLU A 79 -5.26 -15.52 3.69
C GLU A 79 -6.19 -16.72 3.87
N ASN A 80 -5.72 -17.96 3.58
CA ASN A 80 -6.49 -19.18 3.78
C ASN A 80 -6.89 -19.41 5.24
N GLU A 81 -6.15 -18.85 6.20
CA GLU A 81 -6.38 -18.97 7.64
C GLU A 81 -7.20 -17.79 8.21
N ILE A 82 -7.58 -16.82 7.36
CA ILE A 82 -8.28 -15.61 7.78
C ILE A 82 -9.72 -15.64 7.28
N GLU A 83 -10.67 -15.47 8.18
CA GLU A 83 -12.06 -15.24 7.84
C GLU A 83 -12.39 -13.74 7.73
N GLY A 84 -13.43 -13.42 6.96
CA GLY A 84 -13.92 -12.05 6.81
C GLY A 84 -13.26 -11.29 5.66
N ILE A 85 -13.28 -9.96 5.77
CA ILE A 85 -12.77 -9.05 4.73
C ILE A 85 -11.26 -8.91 4.90
N LYS A 86 -10.53 -9.01 3.81
CA LYS A 86 -9.06 -8.90 3.82
C LYS A 86 -8.51 -8.16 2.61
N ILE A 87 -7.32 -7.62 2.77
CA ILE A 87 -6.54 -6.99 1.70
C ILE A 87 -5.05 -7.12 2.01
N VAL A 88 -4.24 -7.32 0.98
CA VAL A 88 -2.78 -7.25 1.06
C VAL A 88 -2.32 -5.90 0.50
N LEU A 89 -1.63 -5.11 1.32
CA LEU A 89 -1.09 -3.79 0.98
C LEU A 89 0.42 -3.76 1.18
N ASN A 90 1.11 -2.97 0.35
CA ASN A 90 2.49 -2.58 0.66
C ASN A 90 2.51 -1.42 1.67
N THR A 91 3.60 -1.23 2.38
CA THR A 91 3.79 -0.12 3.35
C THR A 91 3.73 1.28 2.74
N THR A 92 3.74 1.38 1.42
CA THR A 92 3.53 2.63 0.67
C THR A 92 2.09 2.88 0.24
N GLU A 93 1.18 1.94 0.49
CA GLU A 93 -0.20 1.97 0.03
C GLU A 93 -1.13 2.29 1.19
N PHE A 94 -1.77 3.46 1.15
CA PHE A 94 -2.67 3.95 2.18
C PHE A 94 -4.10 3.84 1.68
N LEU A 95 -4.84 2.84 2.18
CA LEU A 95 -6.23 2.60 1.82
C LEU A 95 -7.12 3.68 2.43
N CYS A 96 -7.89 4.35 1.59
CA CYS A 96 -8.84 5.40 1.98
C CYS A 96 -10.24 5.04 1.49
N SER A 97 -11.24 5.42 2.26
CA SER A 97 -12.64 5.23 1.89
C SER A 97 -13.50 6.37 2.41
N VAL A 98 -14.41 6.86 1.58
CA VAL A 98 -15.43 7.86 1.98
C VAL A 98 -16.68 7.20 2.56
N THR A 99 -16.87 5.91 2.24
CA THR A 99 -17.96 5.08 2.76
C THR A 99 -17.36 3.97 3.64
N PRO A 100 -17.95 3.63 4.80
CA PRO A 100 -17.44 2.51 5.61
C PRO A 100 -17.36 1.22 4.80
N ILE A 101 -16.17 0.62 4.72
CA ILE A 101 -15.91 -0.56 3.87
C ILE A 101 -16.83 -1.72 4.25
N LYS A 102 -17.04 -1.95 5.54
CA LYS A 102 -17.95 -3.02 6.04
C LYS A 102 -19.36 -2.87 5.50
N SER A 103 -19.88 -1.64 5.39
CA SER A 103 -21.24 -1.41 4.84
C SER A 103 -21.31 -1.69 3.35
N ILE A 104 -20.25 -1.48 2.59
CA ILE A 104 -20.22 -1.87 1.17
C ILE A 104 -20.35 -3.39 1.05
N PHE A 105 -19.59 -4.15 1.83
CA PHE A 105 -19.64 -5.62 1.82
C PHE A 105 -20.98 -6.19 2.31
N GLN A 106 -21.66 -5.51 3.23
CA GLN A 106 -22.98 -5.94 3.72
C GLN A 106 -24.09 -5.85 2.65
N ASN A 107 -23.93 -4.94 1.69
CA ASN A 107 -24.92 -4.67 0.64
C ASN A 107 -24.64 -5.39 -0.68
N LEU A 108 -23.60 -6.22 -0.76
CA LEU A 108 -23.20 -6.93 -1.97
C LEU A 108 -23.26 -8.45 -1.77
N PRO A 109 -23.47 -9.22 -2.86
CA PRO A 109 -23.41 -10.68 -2.79
C PRO A 109 -22.04 -11.16 -2.28
N SER A 110 -22.05 -12.20 -1.45
CA SER A 110 -20.82 -12.80 -0.91
C SER A 110 -20.62 -14.22 -1.49
N PRO A 111 -19.39 -14.63 -1.82
CA PRO A 111 -18.12 -13.88 -1.71
C PRO A 111 -17.94 -12.85 -2.83
N ILE A 112 -17.20 -11.77 -2.54
CA ILE A 112 -16.98 -10.67 -3.48
C ILE A 112 -15.54 -10.15 -3.41
N SER A 113 -15.04 -9.64 -4.55
CA SER A 113 -13.79 -8.88 -4.66
C SER A 113 -14.08 -7.48 -5.20
N LEU A 114 -13.58 -6.48 -4.50
CA LEU A 114 -13.64 -5.07 -4.89
C LEU A 114 -12.27 -4.64 -5.41
N SER A 115 -12.24 -4.17 -6.64
CA SER A 115 -11.04 -3.60 -7.24
C SER A 115 -10.84 -2.17 -6.82
N VAL A 116 -9.68 -1.85 -6.23
CA VAL A 116 -9.36 -0.55 -5.66
C VAL A 116 -8.36 0.18 -6.55
N ASN A 117 -8.66 1.42 -6.87
CA ASN A 117 -7.82 2.27 -7.71
C ASN A 117 -6.71 2.93 -6.89
N GLN A 118 -5.59 3.25 -7.55
CA GLN A 118 -4.43 3.90 -6.94
C GLN A 118 -4.25 5.33 -7.46
N ILE A 119 -3.93 6.22 -6.55
CA ILE A 119 -3.61 7.63 -6.79
C ILE A 119 -2.19 7.86 -6.27
N SER A 120 -1.29 8.24 -7.17
CA SER A 120 0.14 8.39 -6.87
C SER A 120 0.51 9.87 -6.83
N PRO A 121 0.82 10.45 -5.67
CA PRO A 121 1.30 11.82 -5.54
C PRO A 121 2.76 11.95 -5.98
N TYR A 122 3.09 13.08 -6.61
CA TYR A 122 4.44 13.48 -6.99
C TYR A 122 4.66 14.95 -6.67
N SER A 123 5.84 15.29 -6.18
CA SER A 123 6.34 16.66 -6.03
C SER A 123 7.84 16.68 -6.30
N LEU A 124 8.32 17.75 -6.94
CA LEU A 124 9.77 17.95 -7.16
C LEU A 124 10.47 18.56 -5.94
N ARG A 125 9.73 18.82 -4.87
CA ARG A 125 10.27 19.33 -3.63
C ARG A 125 10.89 18.21 -2.79
N ALA A 126 12.20 18.30 -2.52
CA ALA A 126 12.96 17.25 -1.84
C ALA A 126 13.18 17.51 -0.33
N ASP A 127 12.74 18.67 0.20
CA ASP A 127 12.99 19.13 1.56
C ASP A 127 11.81 18.92 2.52
N PHE A 128 10.81 18.15 2.13
CA PHE A 128 9.63 17.91 2.93
C PHE A 128 9.72 16.60 3.72
N TYR A 129 9.60 16.71 5.05
CA TYR A 129 9.59 15.60 6.00
C TYR A 129 8.36 15.74 6.91
N PRO A 130 7.29 15.00 6.68
CA PRO A 130 6.12 15.06 7.55
C PRO A 130 6.43 14.49 8.93
N ASN A 131 5.95 15.17 9.98
CA ASN A 131 6.11 14.75 11.37
C ASN A 131 4.89 14.00 11.91
N SER A 132 3.79 13.94 11.14
CA SER A 132 2.56 13.26 11.52
C SER A 132 1.80 12.77 10.29
N LEU A 133 0.90 11.80 10.51
CA LEU A 133 -0.03 11.33 9.49
C LEU A 133 -0.89 12.49 8.94
N GLN A 134 -1.35 13.39 9.82
CA GLN A 134 -2.14 14.55 9.41
C GLN A 134 -1.33 15.47 8.48
N GLU A 135 -0.08 15.73 8.81
CA GLU A 135 0.79 16.57 7.97
C GLU A 135 1.08 15.90 6.63
N LEU A 136 1.32 14.58 6.61
CA LEU A 136 1.50 13.82 5.38
C LEU A 136 0.28 13.96 4.45
N PHE A 137 -0.94 13.74 4.96
CA PHE A 137 -2.16 13.86 4.15
C PHE A 137 -2.48 15.31 3.76
N ARG A 138 -2.30 16.27 4.68
CA ARG A 138 -2.48 17.70 4.38
C ARG A 138 -1.55 18.17 3.28
N SER A 139 -0.33 17.65 3.22
CA SER A 139 0.65 18.03 2.19
C SER A 139 0.21 17.67 0.78
N LEU A 140 -0.68 16.68 0.61
CA LEU A 140 -1.27 16.32 -0.69
C LEU A 140 -2.16 17.43 -1.28
N LEU A 141 -2.60 18.40 -0.47
CA LEU A 141 -3.37 19.55 -0.94
C LEU A 141 -2.51 20.74 -1.40
N ARG A 142 -1.19 20.60 -1.36
CA ARG A 142 -0.27 21.66 -1.78
C ARG A 142 -0.30 21.85 -3.30
N PRO A 143 -0.13 23.08 -3.80
CA PRO A 143 -0.19 23.39 -5.24
C PRO A 143 0.90 22.70 -6.07
N ASP A 144 2.03 22.37 -5.45
CA ASP A 144 3.17 21.71 -6.10
C ASP A 144 3.04 20.17 -6.14
N VAL A 145 1.95 19.61 -5.62
CA VAL A 145 1.70 18.15 -5.65
C VAL A 145 0.77 17.81 -6.80
N MET A 146 1.26 16.99 -7.71
CA MET A 146 0.53 16.47 -8.87
C MET A 146 0.31 14.97 -8.74
N PHE A 147 -0.63 14.41 -9.46
CA PHE A 147 -1.09 13.04 -9.27
C PHE A 147 -1.20 12.26 -10.58
N ALA A 148 -0.84 10.97 -10.53
CA ALA A 148 -1.20 10.00 -11.54
C ALA A 148 -2.19 8.98 -10.99
N TYR A 149 -2.90 8.29 -11.88
CA TYR A 149 -3.94 7.35 -11.57
C TYR A 149 -3.68 5.99 -12.20
N SER A 150 -3.90 4.92 -11.44
CA SER A 150 -3.86 3.54 -11.93
C SER A 150 -5.13 2.80 -11.51
N ARG A 151 -5.73 2.09 -12.46
CA ARG A 151 -6.91 1.26 -12.20
C ARG A 151 -6.51 -0.09 -11.62
N GLY A 152 -7.32 -0.60 -10.68
CA GLY A 152 -7.22 -1.97 -10.23
C GLY A 152 -5.89 -2.33 -9.57
N ALA A 153 -5.34 -1.44 -8.73
CA ALA A 153 -4.03 -1.66 -8.12
C ALA A 153 -4.02 -2.75 -7.05
N ARG A 154 -5.14 -2.92 -6.32
CA ARG A 154 -5.31 -3.91 -5.25
C ARG A 154 -6.77 -4.39 -5.18
N HIS A 155 -6.96 -5.48 -4.42
CA HIS A 155 -8.27 -6.11 -4.25
C HIS A 155 -8.57 -6.30 -2.78
N ILE A 156 -9.70 -5.73 -2.32
CA ILE A 156 -10.27 -6.02 -1.00
C ILE A 156 -11.39 -7.05 -1.18
N HIS A 157 -11.35 -8.15 -0.44
CA HIS A 157 -12.23 -9.28 -0.69
C HIS A 157 -12.58 -10.07 0.59
N ASN A 158 -13.60 -10.93 0.49
CA ASN A 158 -13.97 -11.91 1.50
C ASN A 158 -13.98 -13.36 0.97
N HIS A 159 -13.29 -13.62 -0.13
CA HIS A 159 -12.97 -15.00 -0.58
C HIS A 159 -11.99 -15.66 0.39
N LYS A 160 -11.80 -16.97 0.29
CA LYS A 160 -10.83 -17.72 1.09
C LYS A 160 -9.42 -17.12 0.93
N ASN A 161 -9.01 -16.83 -0.29
CA ASN A 161 -7.79 -16.08 -0.64
C ASN A 161 -8.03 -15.23 -1.89
N GLY A 162 -7.06 -14.36 -2.22
CA GLY A 162 -7.19 -13.40 -3.30
C GLY A 162 -7.05 -13.98 -4.71
N ASN A 163 -6.56 -15.23 -4.88
CA ASN A 163 -6.32 -15.85 -6.18
C ASN A 163 -5.66 -14.88 -7.20
N TYR A 164 -4.54 -14.30 -6.77
CA TYR A 164 -3.89 -13.19 -7.47
C TYR A 164 -3.03 -13.63 -8.66
N THR A 165 -2.91 -12.75 -9.65
CA THR A 165 -1.75 -12.75 -10.55
C THR A 165 -0.52 -12.22 -9.82
N VAL A 166 0.68 -12.47 -10.38
CA VAL A 166 1.95 -12.03 -9.78
C VAL A 166 1.94 -10.52 -9.49
N GLY A 167 2.35 -10.15 -8.29
CA GLY A 167 2.35 -8.78 -7.79
C GLY A 167 1.01 -8.32 -7.21
N ARG A 168 -0.02 -9.17 -7.20
CA ARG A 168 -1.36 -8.91 -6.63
C ARG A 168 -2.11 -7.73 -7.26
N HIS A 169 -1.77 -7.39 -8.51
CA HIS A 169 -2.45 -6.32 -9.24
C HIS A 169 -3.76 -6.75 -9.88
N LEU A 170 -3.93 -8.05 -10.13
CA LEU A 170 -5.16 -8.64 -10.63
C LEU A 170 -5.53 -9.86 -9.80
N THR A 171 -6.81 -10.24 -9.85
CA THR A 171 -7.35 -11.47 -9.26
C THR A 171 -8.13 -12.24 -10.31
N HIS A 172 -8.16 -13.57 -10.19
CA HIS A 172 -9.03 -14.43 -11.02
C HIS A 172 -10.48 -14.49 -10.50
N HIS A 173 -10.78 -13.87 -9.35
CA HIS A 173 -12.16 -13.73 -8.89
C HIS A 173 -12.92 -12.66 -9.70
N PRO A 174 -14.25 -12.81 -9.86
CA PRO A 174 -15.07 -11.73 -10.38
C PRO A 174 -14.90 -10.45 -9.54
N MET A 175 -14.65 -9.32 -10.20
CA MET A 175 -14.34 -8.06 -9.56
C MET A 175 -15.44 -7.03 -9.76
N HIS A 176 -15.71 -6.24 -8.73
CA HIS A 176 -16.52 -5.03 -8.81
C HIS A 176 -15.65 -3.80 -8.62
N MET A 177 -15.76 -2.86 -9.53
CA MET A 177 -15.08 -1.56 -9.42
C MET A 177 -15.84 -0.68 -8.43
N VAL A 178 -15.10 -0.05 -7.52
CA VAL A 178 -15.65 0.90 -6.55
C VAL A 178 -14.88 2.21 -6.61
N ASN A 179 -15.60 3.34 -6.55
CA ASN A 179 -14.98 4.67 -6.58
C ASN A 179 -14.79 5.27 -5.19
N ASP A 180 -15.56 4.78 -4.21
CA ASP A 180 -15.55 5.29 -2.82
C ASP A 180 -14.33 4.80 -2.04
N ILE A 181 -13.64 3.77 -2.54
CA ILE A 181 -12.43 3.21 -1.95
C ILE A 181 -11.28 3.44 -2.93
N PHE A 182 -10.17 3.96 -2.45
CA PHE A 182 -8.97 4.22 -3.25
C PHE A 182 -7.71 4.14 -2.38
N ILE A 183 -6.56 4.06 -3.02
CA ILE A 183 -5.25 4.00 -2.37
C ILE A 183 -4.46 5.24 -2.74
N PHE A 184 -3.90 5.95 -1.74
CA PHE A 184 -2.77 6.84 -1.99
C PHE A 184 -1.47 6.03 -1.93
N TRP A 185 -0.69 6.08 -3.02
CA TRP A 185 0.59 5.38 -3.11
C TRP A 185 1.77 6.31 -2.88
N PHE A 186 2.40 6.19 -1.75
CA PHE A 186 3.53 7.02 -1.32
C PHE A 186 4.91 6.50 -1.75
N GLY A 187 5.00 5.68 -2.79
CA GLY A 187 6.24 5.07 -3.25
C GLY A 187 7.31 6.07 -3.75
N ARG A 188 6.90 7.28 -4.13
CA ARG A 188 7.76 8.38 -4.59
C ARG A 188 7.46 9.70 -3.88
N TYR A 189 6.63 9.71 -2.84
CA TYR A 189 6.23 10.92 -2.12
C TYR A 189 6.22 10.69 -0.61
N PRO A 190 6.66 11.70 0.19
CA PRO A 190 7.45 12.85 -0.26
C PRO A 190 8.83 12.39 -0.73
N PHE A 191 9.32 12.93 -1.85
CA PHE A 191 10.63 12.53 -2.37
C PHE A 191 11.73 13.24 -1.60
N ASN A 192 12.35 12.53 -0.68
CA ASN A 192 13.43 13.00 0.17
C ASN A 192 14.46 11.86 0.36
N PRO A 193 15.63 12.11 0.96
CA PRO A 193 16.66 11.11 1.19
C PRO A 193 16.19 9.81 1.85
N SER A 194 15.18 9.86 2.74
CA SER A 194 14.64 8.66 3.38
C SER A 194 13.86 7.78 2.40
N VAL A 195 13.05 8.39 1.53
CA VAL A 195 12.34 7.66 0.47
C VAL A 195 13.31 7.14 -0.59
N GLU A 196 14.32 7.92 -0.96
CA GLU A 196 15.39 7.49 -1.88
C GLU A 196 16.12 6.26 -1.34
N LYS A 197 16.58 6.30 -0.08
CA LYS A 197 17.21 5.16 0.62
C LYS A 197 16.29 3.93 0.60
N ARG A 198 15.01 4.12 0.91
CA ARG A 198 14.00 3.07 0.89
C ARG A 198 13.88 2.40 -0.49
N ILE A 199 13.86 3.17 -1.57
CA ILE A 199 13.75 2.62 -2.93
C ILE A 199 14.99 1.78 -3.29
N LEU A 200 16.17 2.30 -2.99
CA LEU A 200 17.43 1.67 -3.37
C LEU A 200 17.71 0.38 -2.58
N GLN A 201 17.29 0.28 -1.32
CA GLN A 201 17.53 -0.90 -0.51
C GLN A 201 16.77 -2.15 -0.97
N ILE A 202 15.60 -1.99 -1.63
CA ILE A 202 14.76 -3.11 -2.07
C ILE A 202 15.52 -4.03 -3.03
N LYS A 203 16.32 -3.47 -3.94
CA LYS A 203 17.09 -4.20 -4.95
C LYS A 203 17.92 -5.34 -4.34
N GLN A 204 18.51 -5.13 -3.17
CA GLN A 204 19.39 -6.12 -2.52
C GLN A 204 18.61 -7.37 -2.06
N ASN A 205 17.31 -7.22 -1.85
CA ASN A 205 16.44 -8.29 -1.36
C ASN A 205 15.66 -9.02 -2.46
N ILE A 206 15.77 -8.58 -3.73
CA ILE A 206 15.12 -9.26 -4.83
C ILE A 206 16.00 -10.42 -5.31
N PRO A 207 15.45 -11.64 -5.50
CA PRO A 207 16.21 -12.75 -6.03
C PRO A 207 16.58 -12.53 -7.50
N GLU A 208 17.74 -13.02 -7.90
CA GLU A 208 18.22 -12.91 -9.28
C GLU A 208 17.28 -13.60 -10.31
N SER A 209 16.57 -14.65 -9.86
CA SER A 209 15.55 -15.33 -10.66
C SER A 209 14.44 -14.41 -11.14
N ASP A 210 14.03 -13.42 -10.32
CA ASP A 210 12.99 -12.46 -10.70
C ASP A 210 13.46 -11.56 -11.83
N PHE A 211 14.71 -11.08 -11.78
CA PHE A 211 15.29 -10.25 -12.83
C PHE A 211 15.46 -11.02 -14.14
N ARG A 212 15.85 -12.31 -14.07
CA ARG A 212 15.94 -13.18 -15.26
C ARG A 212 14.56 -13.46 -15.90
N ALA A 213 13.49 -13.34 -15.13
CA ALA A 213 12.12 -13.50 -15.60
C ALA A 213 11.44 -12.15 -15.93
N ASP A 214 12.21 -11.07 -16.11
CA ASP A 214 11.73 -9.71 -16.34
C ASP A 214 10.75 -9.19 -15.27
N MET A 215 10.76 -9.81 -14.07
CA MET A 215 9.99 -9.36 -12.93
C MET A 215 10.81 -8.41 -12.06
N SER A 216 10.12 -7.51 -11.39
CA SER A 216 10.75 -6.58 -10.43
C SER A 216 11.83 -5.64 -11.02
N VAL A 217 11.96 -5.57 -12.35
CA VAL A 217 12.99 -4.76 -13.06
C VAL A 217 12.92 -3.27 -12.73
N HIS A 218 11.75 -2.77 -12.35
CA HIS A 218 11.55 -1.38 -11.92
C HIS A 218 12.28 -1.03 -10.62
N HIS A 219 12.79 -2.03 -9.88
CA HIS A 219 13.65 -1.83 -8.72
C HIS A 219 15.15 -1.77 -9.08
N LEU A 220 15.50 -2.00 -10.34
CA LEU A 220 16.90 -1.90 -10.82
C LEU A 220 17.34 -0.46 -11.10
N ILE A 221 16.44 0.51 -10.98
CA ILE A 221 16.73 1.91 -11.23
C ILE A 221 17.96 2.37 -10.42
N PRO A 222 19.01 2.93 -11.07
CA PRO A 222 20.17 3.46 -10.37
C PRO A 222 19.81 4.77 -9.64
N GLN A 223 20.58 5.11 -8.61
CA GLN A 223 20.35 6.32 -7.83
C GLN A 223 20.30 7.58 -8.70
N SER A 224 21.18 7.69 -9.68
CA SER A 224 21.25 8.83 -10.61
C SER A 224 19.98 9.02 -11.44
N GLU A 225 19.17 7.97 -11.63
CA GLU A 225 17.96 7.99 -12.44
C GLU A 225 16.67 8.20 -11.60
N LEU A 226 16.76 8.18 -10.27
CA LEU A 226 15.58 8.33 -9.42
C LEU A 226 14.91 9.70 -9.57
N TYR A 227 15.69 10.76 -9.61
CA TYR A 227 15.15 12.11 -9.78
C TYR A 227 14.67 12.38 -11.22
N PRO A 228 15.40 11.99 -12.28
CA PRO A 228 14.86 11.98 -13.65
C PRO A 228 13.56 11.20 -13.81
N ASP A 229 13.42 10.00 -13.21
CA ASP A 229 12.17 9.23 -13.20
C ASP A 229 11.02 10.02 -12.52
N LEU A 230 11.32 10.64 -11.37
CA LEU A 230 10.35 11.50 -10.68
C LEU A 230 9.92 12.68 -11.56
N GLN A 231 10.86 13.38 -12.21
CA GLN A 231 10.56 14.51 -13.09
C GLN A 231 9.67 14.10 -14.26
N MET A 232 9.94 12.93 -14.86
CA MET A 232 9.12 12.39 -15.93
C MET A 232 7.70 12.08 -15.45
N ARG A 233 7.53 11.44 -14.30
CA ARG A 233 6.21 11.16 -13.71
C ARG A 233 5.45 12.44 -13.38
N TYR A 234 6.12 13.40 -12.78
CA TYR A 234 5.55 14.71 -12.44
C TYR A 234 5.05 15.47 -13.68
N LYS A 235 5.80 15.42 -14.79
CA LYS A 235 5.46 16.09 -16.05
C LYS A 235 4.09 15.65 -16.62
N TYR A 236 3.72 14.38 -16.42
CA TYR A 236 2.45 13.81 -16.92
C TYR A 236 1.37 13.72 -15.85
N ALA A 237 1.67 14.12 -14.62
CA ALA A 237 0.71 14.16 -13.53
C ALA A 237 -0.17 15.42 -13.60
N ILE A 238 -1.36 15.34 -13.01
CA ILE A 238 -2.36 16.42 -13.03
C ILE A 238 -2.86 16.72 -11.60
N PRO A 239 -3.48 17.89 -11.37
CA PRO A 239 -4.03 18.23 -10.06
C PRO A 239 -5.09 17.22 -9.59
N LEU A 240 -5.09 16.87 -8.29
CA LEU A 240 -6.00 15.87 -7.73
C LEU A 240 -7.47 16.20 -7.96
N LYS A 241 -7.86 17.47 -7.84
CA LYS A 241 -9.24 17.92 -8.05
C LYS A 241 -9.77 17.58 -9.46
N VAL A 242 -8.88 17.56 -10.45
CA VAL A 242 -9.19 17.18 -11.83
C VAL A 242 -9.18 15.67 -11.99
N LEU A 243 -8.21 15.00 -11.35
CA LEU A 243 -8.01 13.57 -11.50
C LEU A 243 -9.06 12.75 -10.78
N ASN A 244 -9.36 13.09 -9.52
CA ASN A 244 -10.30 12.35 -8.66
C ASN A 244 -10.95 13.29 -7.64
N PHE A 245 -12.19 13.68 -7.91
CA PHE A 245 -12.94 14.60 -7.07
C PHE A 245 -13.26 14.02 -5.68
N ILE A 246 -13.54 12.71 -5.59
CA ILE A 246 -13.84 12.02 -4.33
C ILE A 246 -12.62 12.04 -3.41
N ALA A 247 -11.46 11.66 -3.93
CA ALA A 247 -10.21 11.68 -3.17
C ALA A 247 -9.80 13.11 -2.76
N TYR A 248 -10.05 14.10 -3.61
CA TYR A 248 -9.84 15.51 -3.26
C TYR A 248 -10.71 15.93 -2.07
N HIS A 249 -12.00 15.62 -2.08
CA HIS A 249 -12.91 15.92 -0.97
C HIS A 249 -12.55 15.16 0.30
N TYR A 250 -12.12 13.90 0.18
CA TYR A 250 -11.60 13.14 1.32
C TYR A 250 -10.44 13.88 2.01
N LEU A 251 -9.49 14.42 1.23
CA LEU A 251 -8.35 15.14 1.81
C LEU A 251 -8.76 16.46 2.49
N LEU A 252 -9.87 17.07 2.13
CA LEU A 252 -10.34 18.30 2.79
C LEU A 252 -10.64 18.09 4.28
N SER A 253 -10.93 16.86 4.71
CA SER A 253 -11.14 16.52 6.13
C SER A 253 -9.85 16.61 6.97
N TYR A 254 -8.68 16.69 6.33
CA TYR A 254 -7.38 16.87 7.00
C TYR A 254 -6.91 18.33 7.09
N ARG A 255 -7.69 19.30 6.63
CA ARG A 255 -7.38 20.75 6.71
C ARG A 255 -7.44 21.35 8.12
#